data_facd42d36be5132b7bd3e9e7287d662f
#
_entry.id   facd42d36be5132b7bd3e9e7287d662f
#
_cell.length_a   1.000
_cell.length_b   1.000
_cell.length_c   1.000
_cell.angle_alpha   90.00
_cell.angle_beta   90.00
_cell.angle_gamma   90.00
#
_symmetry.space_group_name_H-M   'P 1'
#
loop_
_entity.id
_entity.type
_entity.pdbx_description
1 polymer ?
#
loop_
_entity_poly.entity_id
_entity_poly.type
_entity_poly.pdbx_seq_one_letter_code
_entity_poly.pdbx_strand_id
1 'polypeptide(L)'
;MTVTTRRERREKEKRKRRRQSQGGGRAPDRTGTFITIAIVAIVLVGGVLLLRQVGAFDPATASLDPNVGQVAAGEVVGTKYANEGTGHVPDGQKVTYNTNPPTSGAHWGSPASWGIKDTQLPDETTVHNLEHGGIVITYNQLSPDDLSKLKTLVRQMLAGGQYRKMILEPYDRLTDAKIAVSAWTWQVKLNAFDETQIVKFVRAHYQGPDAPEPNAA
;
A
#
# COMPACT_ATOMS: atom_id res chain seq x y z
N MET A 1 59.74 17.71 -67.50
CA MET A 1 59.63 16.57 -66.54
C MET A 1 60.54 16.89 -65.36
N THR A 2 59.99 17.27 -64.23
CA THR A 2 60.76 17.69 -63.04
C THR A 2 61.05 16.47 -62.19
N VAL A 3 62.31 16.05 -62.09
CA VAL A 3 62.76 14.91 -61.31
C VAL A 3 62.86 15.31 -59.85
N THR A 4 61.94 14.83 -59.01
CA THR A 4 61.95 15.07 -57.58
C THR A 4 63.10 14.32 -56.91
N THR A 5 63.99 15.03 -56.24
CA THR A 5 65.24 14.52 -55.68
C THR A 5 64.92 13.54 -54.50
N ARG A 6 65.81 12.59 -54.28
CA ARG A 6 65.71 11.54 -53.24
C ARG A 6 65.60 12.09 -51.86
N ARG A 7 65.98 13.35 -51.65
CA ARG A 7 65.91 14.11 -50.40
C ARG A 7 64.45 14.59 -50.10
N GLU A 8 63.75 15.07 -51.11
CA GLU A 8 62.36 15.51 -51.00
C GLU A 8 61.40 14.38 -50.75
N ARG A 9 61.64 13.20 -51.30
CA ARG A 9 60.87 11.98 -51.02
C ARG A 9 60.98 11.60 -49.52
N ARG A 10 62.19 11.65 -48.94
CA ARG A 10 62.46 11.32 -47.56
C ARG A 10 61.81 12.33 -46.61
N GLU A 11 61.76 13.58 -46.96
CA GLU A 11 61.08 14.60 -46.13
C GLU A 11 59.55 14.48 -46.18
N LYS A 12 58.96 14.15 -47.33
CA LYS A 12 57.55 13.85 -47.48
C LYS A 12 57.10 12.63 -46.62
N GLU A 13 57.94 11.57 -46.66
CA GLU A 13 57.67 10.41 -45.82
C GLU A 13 57.78 10.70 -44.31
N LYS A 14 58.76 11.48 -43.88
CA LYS A 14 58.90 11.91 -42.48
C LYS A 14 57.71 12.78 -42.02
N ARG A 15 57.23 13.68 -42.89
CA ARG A 15 56.02 14.48 -42.60
C ARG A 15 54.75 13.61 -42.51
N LYS A 16 54.63 12.59 -43.38
CA LYS A 16 53.48 11.68 -43.36
C LYS A 16 53.46 10.81 -42.09
N ARG A 17 54.63 10.32 -41.65
CA ARG A 17 54.75 9.55 -40.38
C ARG A 17 54.47 10.42 -39.15
N ARG A 18 54.89 11.69 -39.12
CA ARG A 18 54.59 12.63 -38.03
C ARG A 18 53.09 12.97 -37.93
N ARG A 19 52.38 13.03 -39.08
CA ARG A 19 50.92 13.26 -39.07
C ARG A 19 50.13 12.05 -38.63
N GLN A 20 50.64 10.84 -38.88
CA GLN A 20 49.99 9.60 -38.42
C GLN A 20 50.19 9.31 -36.92
N SER A 21 51.22 9.86 -36.28
CA SER A 21 51.45 9.68 -34.83
C SER A 21 50.73 10.69 -33.95
N GLN A 22 50.07 11.71 -34.52
CA GLN A 22 49.32 12.72 -33.75
C GLN A 22 47.80 12.56 -33.82
N GLY A 23 47.29 11.50 -34.47
CA GLY A 23 45.86 11.22 -34.61
C GLY A 23 45.31 10.15 -33.68
N GLY A 24 45.99 9.85 -32.56
CA GLY A 24 45.48 8.96 -31.52
C GLY A 24 44.47 9.69 -30.63
N GLY A 25 43.25 9.86 -31.13
CA GLY A 25 42.14 10.30 -30.29
C GLY A 25 41.92 9.29 -29.17
N ARG A 26 42.15 9.72 -27.95
CA ARG A 26 41.86 8.97 -26.72
C ARG A 26 40.37 8.62 -26.74
N ALA A 27 40.01 7.36 -26.90
CA ALA A 27 38.64 6.91 -26.73
C ALA A 27 38.14 7.35 -25.36
N PRO A 28 36.88 7.83 -25.23
CA PRO A 28 36.33 8.22 -23.93
C PRO A 28 36.43 7.00 -22.99
N ASP A 29 37.01 7.25 -21.82
CA ASP A 29 37.19 6.23 -20.80
C ASP A 29 35.79 5.82 -20.27
N ARG A 30 35.22 4.78 -20.90
CA ARG A 30 33.92 4.23 -20.54
C ARG A 30 33.91 3.69 -19.11
N THR A 31 35.08 3.29 -18.60
CA THR A 31 35.24 2.75 -17.24
C THR A 31 34.92 3.78 -16.18
N GLY A 32 35.37 5.04 -16.37
CA GLY A 32 35.05 6.15 -15.44
C GLY A 32 33.54 6.47 -15.38
N THR A 33 32.85 6.40 -16.52
CA THR A 33 31.40 6.66 -16.59
C THR A 33 30.61 5.56 -15.88
N PHE A 34 30.97 4.28 -16.02
CA PHE A 34 30.30 3.19 -15.32
C PHE A 34 30.54 3.22 -13.80
N ILE A 35 31.75 3.57 -13.37
CA ILE A 35 32.09 3.72 -11.95
C ILE A 35 31.27 4.88 -11.34
N THR A 36 31.14 6.01 -12.01
CA THR A 36 30.36 7.16 -11.53
C THR A 36 28.87 6.79 -11.41
N ILE A 37 28.28 6.11 -12.40
CA ILE A 37 26.88 5.64 -12.35
C ILE A 37 26.67 4.65 -11.20
N ALA A 38 27.60 3.72 -11.00
CA ALA A 38 27.53 2.74 -9.93
C ALA A 38 27.60 3.41 -8.53
N ILE A 39 28.48 4.39 -8.36
CA ILE A 39 28.59 5.15 -7.10
C ILE A 39 27.31 5.96 -6.83
N VAL A 40 26.75 6.63 -7.82
CA VAL A 40 25.49 7.38 -7.68
C VAL A 40 24.35 6.43 -7.32
N ALA A 41 24.25 5.26 -7.95
CA ALA A 41 23.25 4.26 -7.63
C ALA A 41 23.39 3.73 -6.17
N ILE A 42 24.63 3.44 -5.75
CA ILE A 42 24.91 3.00 -4.36
C ILE A 42 24.58 4.09 -3.35
N VAL A 43 24.89 5.35 -3.63
CA VAL A 43 24.57 6.48 -2.74
C VAL A 43 23.06 6.71 -2.66
N LEU A 44 22.33 6.58 -3.77
CA LEU A 44 20.87 6.70 -3.78
C LEU A 44 20.21 5.54 -3.04
N VAL A 45 20.62 4.30 -3.30
CA VAL A 45 20.07 3.12 -2.59
C VAL A 45 20.48 3.13 -1.13
N GLY A 46 21.75 3.42 -0.83
CA GLY A 46 22.26 3.54 0.55
C GLY A 46 21.61 4.69 1.30
N GLY A 47 21.38 5.83 0.65
CA GLY A 47 20.66 6.97 1.23
C GLY A 47 19.22 6.63 1.58
N VAL A 48 18.48 5.92 0.69
CA VAL A 48 17.11 5.45 0.96
C VAL A 48 17.09 4.44 2.10
N LEU A 49 18.05 3.48 2.14
CA LEU A 49 18.17 2.50 3.22
C LEU A 49 18.51 3.17 4.56
N LEU A 50 19.41 4.16 4.55
CA LEU A 50 19.77 4.91 5.76
C LEU A 50 18.60 5.75 6.28
N LEU A 51 17.84 6.41 5.38
CA LEU A 51 16.65 7.17 5.73
C LEU A 51 15.55 6.26 6.32
N ARG A 52 15.44 5.02 5.85
CA ARG A 52 14.56 4.00 6.48
C ARG A 52 15.03 3.61 7.87
N GLN A 53 16.34 3.46 8.09
CA GLN A 53 16.89 3.10 9.41
C GLN A 53 16.73 4.22 10.47
N VAL A 54 16.72 5.49 10.06
CA VAL A 54 16.47 6.63 10.97
C VAL A 54 14.99 7.01 11.08
N GLY A 55 14.08 6.20 10.53
CA GLY A 55 12.63 6.46 10.61
C GLY A 55 12.14 7.65 9.77
N ALA A 56 13.02 8.31 9.02
CA ALA A 56 12.69 9.51 8.25
C ALA A 56 11.81 9.22 7.01
N PHE A 57 11.66 7.93 6.64
CA PHE A 57 10.83 7.47 5.52
C PHE A 57 10.20 6.10 5.82
N ASP A 58 9.53 5.98 6.96
CA ASP A 58 8.58 4.88 7.16
C ASP A 58 7.22 5.33 6.61
N PRO A 59 6.76 4.80 5.48
CA PRO A 59 5.47 5.16 4.92
C PRO A 59 4.32 4.87 5.90
N ALA A 60 4.53 4.00 6.89
CA ALA A 60 3.56 3.72 7.93
C ALA A 60 3.43 4.84 8.98
N THR A 61 4.41 5.76 9.08
CA THR A 61 4.36 6.93 9.99
C THR A 61 3.88 8.20 9.30
N ALA A 62 3.75 8.20 7.97
CA ALA A 62 3.14 9.31 7.24
C ALA A 62 1.67 9.43 7.66
N SER A 63 1.23 10.63 7.99
CA SER A 63 -0.19 10.88 8.27
C SER A 63 -1.02 10.68 7.00
N LEU A 64 -2.25 10.18 7.18
CA LEU A 64 -3.21 10.10 6.09
C LEU A 64 -3.43 11.50 5.47
N ASP A 65 -3.39 11.59 4.13
CA ASP A 65 -3.70 12.87 3.44
C ASP A 65 -5.15 13.28 3.80
N PRO A 66 -5.36 14.46 4.38
CA PRO A 66 -6.70 14.91 4.77
C PRO A 66 -7.65 15.06 3.57
N ASN A 67 -7.13 15.21 2.36
CA ASN A 67 -7.94 15.39 1.15
C ASN A 67 -8.38 14.05 0.50
N VAL A 68 -7.76 12.93 0.86
CA VAL A 68 -8.15 11.61 0.33
C VAL A 68 -9.47 11.16 0.95
N GLY A 69 -10.37 10.64 0.12
CA GLY A 69 -11.62 10.02 0.56
C GLY A 69 -12.57 10.96 1.30
N GLN A 70 -12.62 12.24 0.93
CA GLN A 70 -13.61 13.17 1.47
C GLN A 70 -15.03 12.71 1.11
N VAL A 71 -15.95 12.85 2.07
CA VAL A 71 -17.36 12.50 1.90
C VAL A 71 -18.15 13.79 1.69
N ALA A 72 -18.88 13.90 0.58
CA ALA A 72 -19.74 15.05 0.34
C ALA A 72 -20.98 15.01 1.24
N ALA A 73 -21.54 16.18 1.53
CA ALA A 73 -22.78 16.25 2.32
C ALA A 73 -23.92 15.49 1.64
N GLY A 74 -24.49 14.51 2.33
CA GLY A 74 -25.57 13.66 1.83
C GLY A 74 -25.12 12.53 0.91
N GLU A 75 -23.81 12.35 0.70
CA GLU A 75 -23.30 11.22 -0.10
C GLU A 75 -23.50 9.91 0.66
N VAL A 76 -24.10 8.92 -0.04
CA VAL A 76 -24.21 7.54 0.47
C VAL A 76 -22.98 6.77 0.03
N VAL A 77 -22.22 6.24 1.00
CA VAL A 77 -20.97 5.53 0.74
C VAL A 77 -21.14 4.04 1.05
N GLY A 78 -20.98 3.19 0.03
CA GLY A 78 -21.17 1.75 0.16
C GLY A 78 -22.64 1.32 0.07
N THR A 79 -22.88 0.04 0.37
CA THR A 79 -24.21 -0.59 0.34
C THR A 79 -24.70 -0.81 1.76
N LYS A 80 -25.93 -0.40 2.06
CA LYS A 80 -26.58 -0.69 3.35
C LYS A 80 -27.30 -2.03 3.27
N TYR A 81 -27.12 -2.85 4.29
CA TYR A 81 -27.79 -4.14 4.47
C TYR A 81 -28.79 -4.10 5.62
N ALA A 82 -29.69 -5.09 5.64
CA ALA A 82 -30.62 -5.26 6.74
C ALA A 82 -29.86 -5.55 8.05
N ASN A 83 -30.26 -4.89 9.13
CA ASN A 83 -29.74 -5.15 10.47
C ASN A 83 -30.29 -6.48 10.98
N GLU A 84 -29.42 -7.42 11.35
CA GLU A 84 -29.77 -8.74 11.88
C GLU A 84 -29.78 -8.80 13.42
N GLY A 85 -29.73 -7.64 14.08
CA GLY A 85 -29.77 -7.52 15.54
C GLY A 85 -28.38 -7.55 16.19
N THR A 86 -28.37 -7.52 17.53
CA THR A 86 -27.19 -7.35 18.40
C THR A 86 -27.12 -8.44 19.50
N GLY A 87 -27.76 -9.59 19.30
CA GLY A 87 -27.83 -10.61 20.33
C GLY A 87 -26.49 -11.32 20.55
N HIS A 88 -26.03 -11.41 21.81
CA HIS A 88 -24.87 -12.25 22.14
C HIS A 88 -25.23 -13.73 22.16
N VAL A 89 -24.35 -14.56 21.60
CA VAL A 89 -24.39 -16.02 21.68
C VAL A 89 -23.14 -16.54 22.39
N PRO A 90 -23.17 -17.76 22.96
CA PRO A 90 -21.99 -18.34 23.59
C PRO A 90 -20.80 -18.43 22.65
N ASP A 91 -19.59 -18.19 23.17
CA ASP A 91 -18.35 -18.35 22.41
C ASP A 91 -18.24 -19.76 21.81
N GLY A 92 -17.87 -19.84 20.54
CA GLY A 92 -17.82 -21.10 19.78
C GLY A 92 -19.12 -21.44 19.04
N GLN A 93 -20.26 -20.86 19.40
CA GLN A 93 -21.50 -21.03 18.64
C GLN A 93 -21.39 -20.30 17.29
N LYS A 94 -21.69 -21.02 16.20
CA LYS A 94 -21.70 -20.45 14.85
C LYS A 94 -23.01 -19.76 14.54
N VAL A 95 -22.90 -18.62 13.84
CA VAL A 95 -24.04 -17.83 13.37
C VAL A 95 -24.04 -17.81 11.84
N THR A 96 -25.22 -17.81 11.25
CA THR A 96 -25.41 -17.60 9.82
C THR A 96 -25.81 -16.15 9.58
N TYR A 97 -25.11 -15.47 8.65
CA TYR A 97 -25.31 -14.06 8.36
C TYR A 97 -25.85 -13.87 6.95
N ASN A 98 -26.55 -12.74 6.73
CA ASN A 98 -27.11 -12.36 5.44
C ASN A 98 -26.06 -11.76 4.46
N THR A 99 -24.88 -11.42 4.96
CA THR A 99 -23.77 -10.88 4.14
C THR A 99 -22.50 -11.68 4.36
N ASN A 100 -21.59 -11.64 3.36
CA ASN A 100 -20.29 -12.30 3.44
C ASN A 100 -19.21 -11.34 2.89
N PRO A 101 -18.31 -10.81 3.74
CA PRO A 101 -18.27 -10.88 5.21
C PRO A 101 -19.52 -10.29 5.88
N PRO A 102 -19.81 -10.68 7.14
CA PRO A 102 -20.98 -10.18 7.85
C PRO A 102 -20.86 -8.68 8.18
N THR A 103 -22.02 -8.02 8.32
CA THR A 103 -22.09 -6.59 8.66
C THR A 103 -22.88 -6.31 9.94
N SER A 104 -23.66 -7.27 10.43
CA SER A 104 -24.46 -7.17 11.68
C SER A 104 -24.91 -8.56 12.09
N GLY A 105 -25.60 -8.70 13.20
CA GLY A 105 -26.24 -9.93 13.64
C GLY A 105 -25.76 -10.43 14.99
N ALA A 106 -26.25 -11.60 15.39
CA ALA A 106 -25.83 -12.24 16.62
C ALA A 106 -24.33 -12.55 16.59
N HIS A 107 -23.66 -12.41 17.73
CA HIS A 107 -22.22 -12.53 17.81
C HIS A 107 -21.74 -12.94 19.20
N TRP A 108 -20.45 -13.25 19.36
CA TRP A 108 -19.90 -13.63 20.66
C TRP A 108 -19.76 -12.43 21.58
N GLY A 109 -19.83 -12.67 22.90
CA GLY A 109 -19.71 -11.63 23.90
C GLY A 109 -18.32 -10.97 24.01
N SER A 110 -17.31 -11.50 23.31
CA SER A 110 -15.95 -10.98 23.32
C SER A 110 -15.52 -10.50 21.93
N PRO A 111 -15.20 -9.20 21.75
CA PRO A 111 -14.66 -8.72 20.47
C PRO A 111 -13.24 -9.20 20.25
N ALA A 112 -12.80 -9.20 19.00
CA ALA A 112 -11.41 -9.41 18.65
C ALA A 112 -10.56 -8.16 19.01
N SER A 113 -9.28 -8.36 19.30
CA SER A 113 -8.36 -7.23 19.46
C SER A 113 -8.19 -6.47 18.14
N TRP A 114 -8.12 -5.15 18.20
CA TRP A 114 -7.90 -4.28 17.03
C TRP A 114 -6.54 -4.51 16.36
N GLY A 115 -6.38 -4.09 15.13
CA GLY A 115 -5.12 -4.12 14.39
C GLY A 115 -5.09 -5.09 13.22
N ILE A 116 -3.91 -5.28 12.64
CA ILE A 116 -3.68 -6.17 11.50
C ILE A 116 -3.49 -7.60 11.98
N LYS A 117 -4.18 -8.54 11.34
CA LYS A 117 -4.14 -9.98 11.63
C LYS A 117 -3.48 -10.72 10.48
N ASP A 118 -2.75 -11.76 10.81
CA ASP A 118 -2.13 -12.66 9.82
C ASP A 118 -3.01 -13.89 9.51
N THR A 119 -4.06 -14.10 10.29
CA THR A 119 -5.04 -15.19 10.11
C THR A 119 -6.46 -14.66 10.19
N GLN A 120 -7.37 -15.34 9.52
CA GLN A 120 -8.80 -15.06 9.60
C GLN A 120 -9.33 -15.26 11.02
N LEU A 121 -10.14 -14.31 11.48
CA LEU A 121 -10.84 -14.38 12.75
C LEU A 121 -12.21 -15.06 12.59
N PRO A 122 -12.83 -15.54 13.67
CA PRO A 122 -14.24 -15.91 13.65
C PRO A 122 -15.12 -14.68 13.34
N ASP A 123 -16.09 -14.84 12.44
CA ASP A 123 -17.03 -13.77 12.09
C ASP A 123 -17.74 -13.21 13.32
N GLU A 124 -18.07 -14.08 14.24
CA GLU A 124 -18.80 -13.73 15.45
C GLU A 124 -18.00 -12.77 16.34
N THR A 125 -16.67 -12.78 16.30
CA THR A 125 -15.85 -11.80 17.02
C THR A 125 -15.77 -10.47 16.28
N THR A 126 -15.63 -10.50 14.95
CA THR A 126 -15.51 -9.28 14.15
C THR A 126 -16.84 -8.53 14.04
N VAL A 127 -17.99 -9.23 14.05
CA VAL A 127 -19.31 -8.60 14.15
C VAL A 127 -19.45 -7.80 15.45
N HIS A 128 -18.95 -8.29 16.59
CA HIS A 128 -18.90 -7.51 17.84
C HIS A 128 -18.07 -6.24 17.69
N ASN A 129 -16.93 -6.33 16.98
CA ASN A 129 -16.13 -5.13 16.67
C ASN A 129 -16.90 -4.11 15.82
N LEU A 130 -17.75 -4.57 14.88
CA LEU A 130 -18.62 -3.67 14.11
C LEU A 130 -19.69 -3.01 14.99
N GLU A 131 -20.26 -3.73 15.96
CA GLU A 131 -21.20 -3.19 16.95
C GLU A 131 -20.58 -2.02 17.73
N HIS A 132 -19.29 -2.14 18.09
CA HIS A 132 -18.52 -1.06 18.75
C HIS A 132 -18.11 0.09 17.81
N GLY A 133 -18.69 0.18 16.62
CA GLY A 133 -18.41 1.23 15.64
C GLY A 133 -17.06 1.09 14.94
N GLY A 134 -16.46 -0.10 14.99
CA GLY A 134 -15.21 -0.38 14.29
C GLY A 134 -15.39 -0.60 12.79
N ILE A 135 -14.27 -0.65 12.10
CA ILE A 135 -14.17 -1.02 10.68
C ILE A 135 -13.42 -2.34 10.58
N VAL A 136 -13.98 -3.30 9.87
CA VAL A 136 -13.32 -4.57 9.53
C VAL A 136 -13.02 -4.57 8.04
N ILE A 137 -11.75 -4.65 7.69
CA ILE A 137 -11.27 -4.78 6.31
C ILE A 137 -10.82 -6.22 6.12
N THR A 138 -11.45 -6.89 5.18
CA THR A 138 -11.11 -8.27 4.81
C THR A 138 -10.54 -8.30 3.41
N TYR A 139 -9.60 -9.23 3.15
CA TYR A 139 -9.03 -9.40 1.82
C TYR A 139 -8.85 -10.87 1.44
N ASN A 140 -8.94 -11.14 0.13
CA ASN A 140 -8.65 -12.44 -0.46
C ASN A 140 -7.93 -12.28 -1.81
N GLN A 141 -6.93 -13.13 -2.06
CA GLN A 141 -6.22 -13.21 -3.34
C GLN A 141 -5.73 -11.86 -3.91
N LEU A 142 -5.29 -10.95 -3.04
CA LEU A 142 -4.64 -9.71 -3.47
C LEU A 142 -3.25 -9.98 -4.05
N SER A 143 -2.82 -9.14 -5.00
CA SER A 143 -1.43 -9.09 -5.40
C SER A 143 -0.54 -8.70 -4.21
N PRO A 144 0.74 -9.15 -4.16
CA PRO A 144 1.65 -8.73 -3.09
C PRO A 144 1.79 -7.21 -2.96
N ASP A 145 1.74 -6.49 -4.08
CA ASP A 145 1.80 -5.03 -4.12
C ASP A 145 0.56 -4.38 -3.50
N ASP A 146 -0.64 -4.80 -3.90
CA ASP A 146 -1.90 -4.29 -3.33
C ASP A 146 -2.02 -4.62 -1.85
N LEU A 147 -1.61 -5.81 -1.42
CA LEU A 147 -1.61 -6.18 -0.01
C LEU A 147 -0.64 -5.30 0.81
N SER A 148 0.54 -5.01 0.24
CA SER A 148 1.51 -4.11 0.87
C SER A 148 0.95 -2.69 1.05
N LYS A 149 0.30 -2.15 0.01
CA LYS A 149 -0.37 -0.84 0.05
C LYS A 149 -1.49 -0.83 1.08
N LEU A 150 -2.35 -1.86 1.09
CA LEU A 150 -3.46 -1.98 2.04
C LEU A 150 -2.95 -2.05 3.48
N LYS A 151 -1.95 -2.86 3.77
CA LYS A 151 -1.33 -2.93 5.11
C LYS A 151 -0.70 -1.61 5.52
N THR A 152 -0.08 -0.88 4.58
CA THR A 152 0.51 0.45 4.84
C THR A 152 -0.57 1.46 5.18
N LEU A 153 -1.65 1.55 4.40
CA LEU A 153 -2.78 2.43 4.66
C LEU A 153 -3.39 2.18 6.05
N VAL A 154 -3.65 0.91 6.39
CA VAL A 154 -4.24 0.58 7.71
C VAL A 154 -3.28 0.94 8.85
N ARG A 155 -1.96 0.74 8.71
CA ARG A 155 -0.97 1.19 9.71
C ARG A 155 -0.99 2.70 9.90
N GLN A 156 -1.06 3.47 8.82
CA GLN A 156 -1.16 4.93 8.87
C GLN A 156 -2.42 5.38 9.62
N MET A 157 -3.57 4.78 9.33
CA MET A 157 -4.83 5.07 10.01
C MET A 157 -4.76 4.77 11.51
N LEU A 158 -4.23 3.61 11.89
CA LEU A 158 -4.06 3.20 13.28
C LEU A 158 -3.08 4.11 14.03
N ALA A 159 -1.95 4.46 13.40
CA ALA A 159 -0.90 5.32 13.98
C ALA A 159 -1.37 6.76 14.19
N GLY A 160 -2.24 7.27 13.31
CA GLY A 160 -2.82 8.61 13.39
C GLY A 160 -3.75 8.83 14.61
N GLY A 161 -4.10 7.76 15.31
CA GLY A 161 -4.89 7.82 16.56
C GLY A 161 -6.38 8.11 16.38
N GLN A 162 -6.79 8.55 15.20
CA GLN A 162 -8.20 8.84 14.89
C GLN A 162 -9.02 7.55 14.65
N TYR A 163 -8.41 6.56 13.95
CA TYR A 163 -9.08 5.32 13.54
C TYR A 163 -8.51 4.11 14.31
N ARG A 164 -8.67 4.08 15.63
CA ARG A 164 -8.11 3.01 16.47
C ARG A 164 -8.89 1.70 16.40
N LYS A 165 -10.17 1.74 16.08
CA LYS A 165 -11.07 0.58 16.02
C LYS A 165 -11.11 0.01 14.60
N MET A 166 -9.98 -0.51 14.16
CA MET A 166 -9.88 -1.14 12.84
C MET A 166 -9.27 -2.54 12.94
N ILE A 167 -9.79 -3.45 12.13
CA ILE A 167 -9.22 -4.77 11.89
C ILE A 167 -8.91 -4.89 10.39
N LEU A 168 -7.75 -5.44 10.05
CA LEU A 168 -7.43 -5.94 8.72
C LEU A 168 -7.07 -7.41 8.83
N GLU A 169 -7.75 -8.28 8.07
CA GLU A 169 -7.52 -9.71 8.11
C GLU A 169 -7.64 -10.38 6.73
N PRO A 170 -6.95 -11.53 6.49
CA PRO A 170 -7.29 -12.39 5.36
C PRO A 170 -8.67 -13.02 5.56
N TYR A 171 -9.40 -13.28 4.46
CA TYR A 171 -10.75 -13.83 4.53
C TYR A 171 -11.01 -14.72 3.30
N ASP A 172 -10.84 -16.02 3.44
CA ASP A 172 -10.87 -16.99 2.34
C ASP A 172 -12.24 -17.16 1.67
N ARG A 173 -13.32 -16.81 2.38
CA ARG A 173 -14.70 -16.85 1.88
C ARG A 173 -15.12 -15.64 1.07
N LEU A 174 -14.26 -14.60 0.93
CA LEU A 174 -14.50 -13.47 0.02
C LEU A 174 -14.23 -13.91 -1.42
N THR A 175 -15.29 -14.32 -2.14
CA THR A 175 -15.18 -14.89 -3.49
C THR A 175 -15.68 -13.97 -4.59
N ASP A 176 -16.44 -12.94 -4.24
CA ASP A 176 -17.07 -11.98 -5.16
C ASP A 176 -16.34 -10.61 -5.23
N ALA A 177 -15.28 -10.47 -4.46
CA ALA A 177 -14.38 -9.31 -4.47
C ALA A 177 -12.99 -9.71 -3.95
N LYS A 178 -12.04 -8.78 -3.96
CA LYS A 178 -10.71 -8.98 -3.37
C LYS A 178 -10.52 -8.25 -2.04
N ILE A 179 -11.28 -7.20 -1.80
CA ILE A 179 -11.33 -6.45 -0.55
C ILE A 179 -12.80 -6.19 -0.21
N ALA A 180 -13.17 -6.39 1.04
CA ALA A 180 -14.41 -5.85 1.58
C ALA A 180 -14.11 -4.98 2.80
N VAL A 181 -14.73 -3.81 2.86
CA VAL A 181 -14.63 -2.90 4.00
C VAL A 181 -16.02 -2.83 4.63
N SER A 182 -16.13 -3.28 5.87
CA SER A 182 -17.38 -3.42 6.59
C SER A 182 -17.44 -2.50 7.79
N ALA A 183 -18.61 -1.91 8.00
CA ALA A 183 -19.07 -1.26 9.22
C ALA A 183 -20.43 -1.86 9.60
N TRP A 184 -20.98 -1.52 10.77
CA TRP A 184 -22.29 -2.04 11.14
C TRP A 184 -23.35 -1.71 10.09
N THR A 185 -23.96 -2.73 9.51
CA THR A 185 -24.94 -2.69 8.41
C THR A 185 -24.44 -2.13 7.07
N TRP A 186 -23.19 -1.77 6.94
CA TRP A 186 -22.64 -1.20 5.71
C TRP A 186 -21.44 -1.96 5.18
N GLN A 187 -21.31 -2.01 3.85
CA GLN A 187 -20.14 -2.63 3.21
C GLN A 187 -19.84 -1.99 1.85
N VAL A 188 -18.56 -1.91 1.50
CA VAL A 188 -18.08 -1.70 0.13
C VAL A 188 -17.17 -2.86 -0.28
N LYS A 189 -17.31 -3.33 -1.52
CA LYS A 189 -16.51 -4.41 -2.10
C LYS A 189 -15.69 -3.88 -3.27
N LEU A 190 -14.39 -4.24 -3.30
CA LEU A 190 -13.43 -3.74 -4.29
C LEU A 190 -12.67 -4.91 -4.92
N ASN A 191 -12.34 -4.82 -6.22
CA ASN A 191 -11.58 -5.84 -6.94
C ASN A 191 -10.06 -5.57 -6.99
N ALA A 192 -9.62 -4.42 -6.49
CA ALA A 192 -8.23 -4.01 -6.34
C ALA A 192 -8.10 -3.01 -5.20
N PHE A 193 -6.87 -2.71 -4.78
CA PHE A 193 -6.62 -1.64 -3.82
C PHE A 193 -7.04 -0.29 -4.40
N ASP A 194 -7.91 0.40 -3.69
CA ASP A 194 -8.34 1.77 -3.96
C ASP A 194 -8.36 2.56 -2.66
N GLU A 195 -7.29 3.33 -2.44
CA GLU A 195 -7.12 4.13 -1.22
C GLU A 195 -8.28 5.10 -1.00
N THR A 196 -8.71 5.78 -2.08
CA THR A 196 -9.76 6.79 -2.00
C THR A 196 -11.09 6.19 -1.55
N GLN A 197 -11.49 5.06 -2.10
CA GLN A 197 -12.73 4.39 -1.73
C GLN A 197 -12.67 3.81 -0.32
N ILE A 198 -11.53 3.20 0.07
CA ILE A 198 -11.35 2.67 1.42
C ILE A 198 -11.43 3.80 2.46
N VAL A 199 -10.67 4.89 2.25
CA VAL A 199 -10.65 6.03 3.17
C VAL A 199 -12.02 6.69 3.25
N LYS A 200 -12.70 6.85 2.10
CA LYS A 200 -14.05 7.42 2.04
C LYS A 200 -15.03 6.60 2.88
N PHE A 201 -15.00 5.27 2.75
CA PHE A 201 -15.86 4.39 3.54
C PHE A 201 -15.56 4.51 5.04
N VAL A 202 -14.26 4.49 5.41
CA VAL A 202 -13.85 4.66 6.82
C VAL A 202 -14.35 6.00 7.39
N ARG A 203 -14.20 7.10 6.65
CA ARG A 203 -14.66 8.42 7.07
C ARG A 203 -16.19 8.48 7.25
N ALA A 204 -16.94 7.79 6.40
CA ALA A 204 -18.40 7.78 6.45
C ALA A 204 -18.96 6.99 7.65
N HIS A 205 -18.29 5.88 8.02
CA HIS A 205 -18.90 4.88 8.89
C HIS A 205 -18.15 4.61 10.19
N TYR A 206 -16.90 5.07 10.36
CA TYR A 206 -16.16 4.87 11.61
C TYR A 206 -16.86 5.53 12.79
N GLN A 207 -17.19 4.76 13.82
CA GLN A 207 -18.01 5.19 14.96
C GLN A 207 -19.30 5.92 14.51
N GLY A 208 -19.86 5.47 13.39
CA GLY A 208 -21.03 6.05 12.78
C GLY A 208 -22.31 5.77 13.59
N PRO A 209 -23.38 6.53 13.31
CA PRO A 209 -24.63 6.47 14.09
C PRO A 209 -25.42 5.17 13.90
N ASP A 210 -25.11 4.37 12.89
CA ASP A 210 -25.76 3.06 12.68
C ASP A 210 -25.21 1.99 13.64
N ALA A 211 -23.99 2.15 14.17
CA ALA A 211 -23.42 1.21 15.13
C ALA A 211 -24.17 1.32 16.48
N PRO A 212 -24.56 0.18 17.10
CA PRO A 212 -25.29 0.19 18.36
C PRO A 212 -24.49 0.78 19.53
N GLU A 213 -23.19 0.50 19.59
CA GLU A 213 -22.29 0.89 20.67
C GLU A 213 -21.04 1.63 20.19
N PRO A 214 -21.16 2.75 19.44
CA PRO A 214 -20.00 3.38 18.79
C PRO A 214 -18.94 3.89 19.78
N ASN A 215 -19.33 4.13 21.03
CA ASN A 215 -18.47 4.63 22.10
C ASN A 215 -17.93 3.54 23.04
N ALA A 216 -18.32 2.27 22.88
CA ALA A 216 -17.76 1.15 23.65
C ALA A 216 -16.24 1.04 23.43
N ALA A 217 -15.50 0.44 24.36
CA ALA A 217 -14.05 0.33 24.33
C ALA A 217 -13.53 -0.60 23.21
#